data_6dcd098a07ab748ca27b37b334698362
#
_entry.id   6dcd098a07ab748ca27b37b334698362
#
_cell.length_a   1.000
_cell.length_b   1.000
_cell.length_c   1.000
_cell.angle_alpha   90.00
_cell.angle_beta   90.00
_cell.angle_gamma   90.00
#
_symmetry.space_group_name_H-M   'P 1'
#
loop_
_entity.id
_entity.type
_entity.pdbx_description
1 polymer ?
#
loop_
_entity_poly.entity_id
_entity_poly.type
_entity_poly.pdbx_seq_one_letter_code
_entity_poly.pdbx_strand_id
1 'polypeptide(L)'
;AFGGDFVEEGRRMAYWTANYVEKLGKSGEELNVVILEGTTGADAATGRQEGIMEVLANYPNLKVIASQTGNFTRAEGQAVMESFLKAHDKIDILLAHNDDMALGAIESIKAAGKDPGEDIIIVGCDAPKTAFDAIIAGDMNATIECTPLYGPFVVAALEKLIAGEAMD
;
A
#
# COMPACT_ATOMS: atom_id res chain seq x y z
N ALA A 1 -6.37 -8.55 21.49
CA ALA A 1 -7.12 -7.81 20.47
C ALA A 1 -7.13 -8.64 19.18
N PHE A 2 -8.24 -8.61 18.43
CA PHE A 2 -8.33 -9.21 17.10
C PHE A 2 -8.30 -8.09 16.07
N GLY A 3 -7.37 -8.16 15.12
CA GLY A 3 -7.21 -7.15 14.08
C GLY A 3 -6.06 -7.49 13.15
N GLY A 4 -5.90 -6.72 12.06
CA GLY A 4 -4.75 -6.84 11.18
C GLY A 4 -3.47 -6.37 11.86
N ASP A 5 -2.36 -6.97 11.50
CA ASP A 5 -1.04 -6.43 11.82
C ASP A 5 -0.66 -5.40 10.74
N PHE A 6 -1.15 -4.17 10.93
CA PHE A 6 -0.98 -3.11 9.94
C PHE A 6 0.48 -2.70 9.74
N VAL A 7 1.32 -2.87 10.76
CA VAL A 7 2.76 -2.62 10.64
C VAL A 7 3.40 -3.68 9.73
N GLU A 8 3.04 -4.95 9.93
CA GLU A 8 3.51 -6.03 9.09
C GLU A 8 3.00 -5.90 7.64
N GLU A 9 1.76 -5.44 7.44
CA GLU A 9 1.25 -5.14 6.08
C GLU A 9 2.13 -4.08 5.40
N GLY A 10 2.46 -3.00 6.09
CA GLY A 10 3.37 -1.96 5.60
C GLY A 10 4.77 -2.49 5.28
N ARG A 11 5.34 -3.33 6.17
CA ARG A 11 6.62 -4.00 5.90
C ARG A 11 6.58 -4.85 4.64
N ARG A 12 5.52 -5.64 4.46
CA ARG A 12 5.34 -6.49 3.26
C ARG A 12 5.25 -5.67 1.98
N MET A 13 4.55 -4.54 1.99
CA MET A 13 4.51 -3.61 0.86
C MET A 13 5.92 -3.17 0.47
N ALA A 14 6.70 -2.68 1.42
CA ALA A 14 8.04 -2.17 1.17
C ALA A 14 9.05 -3.27 0.80
N TYR A 15 9.02 -4.44 1.45
CA TYR A 15 9.87 -5.59 1.08
C TYR A 15 9.54 -6.10 -0.31
N TRP A 16 8.25 -6.23 -0.66
CA TRP A 16 7.87 -6.63 -2.01
C TRP A 16 8.44 -5.65 -3.04
N THR A 17 8.30 -4.35 -2.77
CA THR A 17 8.82 -3.28 -3.65
C THR A 17 10.33 -3.37 -3.83
N ALA A 18 11.09 -3.49 -2.74
CA ALA A 18 12.55 -3.60 -2.79
C ALA A 18 13.00 -4.84 -3.60
N ASN A 19 12.38 -6.00 -3.34
CA ASN A 19 12.67 -7.23 -4.07
C ASN A 19 12.30 -7.12 -5.56
N TYR A 20 11.20 -6.42 -5.88
CA TYR A 20 10.79 -6.22 -7.26
C TYR A 20 11.76 -5.30 -8.01
N VAL A 21 12.22 -4.22 -7.38
CA VAL A 21 13.27 -3.33 -7.91
C VAL A 21 14.57 -4.09 -8.16
N GLU A 22 14.97 -4.97 -7.23
CA GLU A 22 16.14 -5.84 -7.41
C GLU A 22 15.97 -6.78 -8.60
N LYS A 23 14.81 -7.43 -8.73
CA LYS A 23 14.47 -8.31 -9.84
C LYS A 23 14.50 -7.59 -11.19
N LEU A 24 14.17 -6.30 -11.23
CA LEU A 24 14.27 -5.45 -12.42
C LEU A 24 15.73 -4.99 -12.71
N GLY A 25 16.70 -5.32 -11.86
CA GLY A 25 18.09 -4.91 -11.98
C GLY A 25 18.34 -3.43 -11.64
N LYS A 26 17.41 -2.78 -10.94
CA LYS A 26 17.43 -1.33 -10.63
C LYS A 26 17.95 -0.99 -9.22
N SER A 27 18.53 -1.94 -8.49
CA SER A 27 19.01 -1.72 -7.11
C SER A 27 20.10 -0.64 -6.98
N GLY A 28 20.79 -0.32 -8.07
CA GLY A 28 21.80 0.75 -8.12
C GLY A 28 21.25 2.11 -8.54
N GLU A 29 19.95 2.20 -8.86
CA GLU A 29 19.32 3.43 -9.30
C GLU A 29 18.63 4.13 -8.13
N GLU A 30 18.67 5.47 -8.09
CA GLU A 30 17.84 6.26 -7.20
C GLU A 30 16.42 6.33 -7.75
N LEU A 31 15.45 5.81 -6.99
CA LEU A 31 14.04 5.73 -7.37
C LEU A 31 13.18 6.57 -6.42
N ASN A 32 12.37 7.43 -7.01
CA ASN A 32 11.47 8.33 -6.30
C ASN A 32 10.17 7.62 -5.92
N VAL A 33 9.92 7.53 -4.62
CA VAL A 33 8.73 6.91 -4.04
C VAL A 33 7.75 7.99 -3.59
N VAL A 34 6.48 7.84 -3.94
CA VAL A 34 5.39 8.61 -3.33
C VAL A 34 4.46 7.68 -2.57
N ILE A 35 3.87 8.18 -1.48
CA ILE A 35 2.98 7.40 -0.62
C ILE A 35 1.60 8.07 -0.56
N LEU A 36 0.55 7.29 -0.83
CA LEU A 36 -0.83 7.66 -0.54
C LEU A 36 -1.23 7.07 0.82
N GLU A 37 -1.30 7.94 1.82
CA GLU A 37 -1.65 7.54 3.18
C GLU A 37 -3.17 7.39 3.35
N GLY A 38 -3.57 6.52 4.27
CA GLY A 38 -4.95 6.42 4.70
C GLY A 38 -5.42 7.60 5.54
N THR A 39 -6.61 7.48 6.13
CA THR A 39 -7.19 8.51 7.00
C THR A 39 -6.29 8.78 8.19
N THR A 40 -5.93 10.04 8.39
CA THR A 40 -5.06 10.48 9.48
C THR A 40 -5.61 10.04 10.85
N GLY A 41 -4.77 9.38 11.64
CA GLY A 41 -5.12 8.88 12.97
C GLY A 41 -5.81 7.51 12.99
N ALA A 42 -6.10 6.90 11.84
CA ALA A 42 -6.54 5.52 11.78
C ALA A 42 -5.37 4.56 12.02
N ASP A 43 -5.57 3.52 12.84
CA ASP A 43 -4.54 2.53 13.16
C ASP A 43 -3.93 1.89 11.91
N ALA A 44 -4.76 1.59 10.90
CA ALA A 44 -4.31 1.03 9.63
C ALA A 44 -3.39 2.02 8.86
N ALA A 45 -3.69 3.33 8.88
CA ALA A 45 -2.84 4.32 8.23
C ALA A 45 -1.51 4.47 8.97
N THR A 46 -1.54 4.59 10.30
CA THR A 46 -0.35 4.75 11.14
C THR A 46 0.56 3.52 11.06
N GLY A 47 -0.02 2.31 11.20
CA GLY A 47 0.75 1.07 11.18
C GLY A 47 1.37 0.79 9.81
N ARG A 48 0.61 0.93 8.72
CA ARG A 48 1.15 0.74 7.36
C ARG A 48 2.27 1.72 7.07
N GLN A 49 2.12 3.00 7.45
CA GLN A 49 3.18 4.00 7.29
C GLN A 49 4.44 3.64 8.09
N GLU A 50 4.28 3.25 9.36
CA GLU A 50 5.39 2.82 10.22
C GLU A 50 6.15 1.66 9.56
N GLY A 51 5.45 0.60 9.14
CA GLY A 51 6.06 -0.58 8.52
C GLY A 51 6.78 -0.25 7.21
N ILE A 52 6.18 0.59 6.35
CA ILE A 52 6.81 1.05 5.11
C ILE A 52 8.11 1.79 5.42
N MET A 53 8.07 2.79 6.30
CA MET A 53 9.23 3.61 6.60
C MET A 53 10.36 2.84 7.30
N GLU A 54 10.02 1.89 8.19
CA GLU A 54 10.98 0.99 8.83
C GLU A 54 11.80 0.21 7.80
N VAL A 55 11.14 -0.36 6.80
CA VAL A 55 11.82 -1.15 5.77
C VAL A 55 12.59 -0.25 4.82
N LEU A 56 12.00 0.83 4.32
CA LEU A 56 12.65 1.74 3.37
C LEU A 56 13.91 2.39 3.95
N ALA A 57 14.03 2.53 5.27
CA ALA A 57 15.25 3.00 5.92
C ALA A 57 16.50 2.15 5.59
N ASN A 58 16.30 0.88 5.20
CA ASN A 58 17.38 -0.03 4.79
C ASN A 58 17.66 0.01 3.27
N TYR A 59 16.88 0.77 2.51
CA TYR A 59 17.01 0.88 1.04
C TYR A 59 17.19 2.35 0.64
N PRO A 60 18.40 2.93 0.83
CA PRO A 60 18.63 4.37 0.63
C PRO A 60 18.45 4.84 -0.81
N ASN A 61 18.39 3.92 -1.76
CA ASN A 61 18.07 4.19 -3.16
C ASN A 61 16.58 4.39 -3.42
N LEU A 62 15.69 3.96 -2.50
CA LEU A 62 14.24 4.18 -2.58
C LEU A 62 13.88 5.43 -1.77
N LYS A 63 13.81 6.57 -2.43
CA LYS A 63 13.62 7.87 -1.78
C LYS A 63 12.16 8.27 -1.71
N VAL A 64 11.61 8.36 -0.52
CA VAL A 64 10.29 8.95 -0.31
C VAL A 64 10.38 10.45 -0.53
N ILE A 65 9.81 10.93 -1.64
CA ILE A 65 9.81 12.34 -2.04
C ILE A 65 8.53 13.07 -1.68
N ALA A 66 7.42 12.34 -1.50
CA ALA A 66 6.14 12.89 -1.05
C ALA A 66 5.30 11.81 -0.36
N SER A 67 4.54 12.23 0.64
CA SER A 67 3.56 11.40 1.34
C SER A 67 2.38 12.29 1.71
N GLN A 68 1.15 11.85 1.39
CA GLN A 68 -0.06 12.63 1.66
C GLN A 68 -1.27 11.72 1.81
N THR A 69 -2.19 12.11 2.71
CA THR A 69 -3.43 11.37 2.91
C THR A 69 -4.38 11.48 1.72
N GLY A 70 -4.92 10.35 1.29
CA GLY A 70 -6.04 10.20 0.37
C GLY A 70 -7.25 9.56 1.08
N ASN A 71 -7.25 9.53 2.43
CA ASN A 71 -8.37 9.14 3.29
C ASN A 71 -9.00 7.78 2.96
N PHE A 72 -8.22 6.85 2.40
CA PHE A 72 -8.67 5.53 1.93
C PHE A 72 -9.72 5.57 0.82
N THR A 73 -9.93 6.71 0.17
CA THR A 73 -10.93 6.84 -0.89
C THR A 73 -10.31 6.92 -2.28
N ARG A 74 -11.00 6.35 -3.26
CA ARG A 74 -10.56 6.37 -4.67
C ARG A 74 -10.44 7.79 -5.21
N ALA A 75 -11.44 8.64 -4.93
CA ALA A 75 -11.48 10.01 -5.43
C ALA A 75 -10.35 10.87 -4.86
N GLU A 76 -10.05 10.75 -3.56
CA GLU A 76 -8.95 11.50 -2.96
C GLU A 76 -7.59 10.93 -3.36
N GLY A 77 -7.45 9.60 -3.47
CA GLY A 77 -6.24 8.98 -4.03
C GLY A 77 -5.94 9.48 -5.44
N GLN A 78 -6.96 9.60 -6.29
CA GLN A 78 -6.85 10.19 -7.62
C GLN A 78 -6.37 11.65 -7.56
N ALA A 79 -7.01 12.49 -6.74
CA ALA A 79 -6.67 13.91 -6.63
C ALA A 79 -5.25 14.15 -6.08
N VAL A 80 -4.84 13.36 -5.07
CA VAL A 80 -3.49 13.46 -4.50
C VAL A 80 -2.44 13.01 -5.52
N MET A 81 -2.67 11.90 -6.24
CA MET A 81 -1.75 11.46 -7.28
C MET A 81 -1.61 12.47 -8.42
N GLU A 82 -2.71 13.10 -8.84
CA GLU A 82 -2.66 14.20 -9.82
C GLU A 82 -1.78 15.34 -9.32
N SER A 83 -1.86 15.67 -8.03
CA SER A 83 -1.02 16.71 -7.42
C SER A 83 0.46 16.30 -7.39
N PHE A 84 0.77 15.04 -7.06
CA PHE A 84 2.13 14.52 -7.10
C PHE A 84 2.72 14.58 -8.51
N LEU A 85 1.95 14.16 -9.53
CA LEU A 85 2.40 14.19 -10.93
C LEU A 85 2.67 15.62 -11.45
N LYS A 86 1.97 16.63 -10.90
CA LYS A 86 2.22 18.05 -11.23
C LYS A 86 3.43 18.63 -10.49
N ALA A 87 3.70 18.12 -9.28
CA ALA A 87 4.76 18.65 -8.41
C ALA A 87 6.14 18.02 -8.68
N HIS A 88 6.18 16.81 -9.22
CA HIS A 88 7.40 16.03 -9.40
C HIS A 88 7.53 15.54 -10.85
N ASP A 89 8.64 15.88 -11.49
CA ASP A 89 8.91 15.48 -12.88
C ASP A 89 9.07 13.96 -13.03
N LYS A 90 9.57 13.29 -11.99
CA LYS A 90 9.82 11.86 -11.98
C LYS A 90 9.29 11.21 -10.71
N ILE A 91 8.39 10.26 -10.89
CA ILE A 91 7.89 9.34 -9.86
C ILE A 91 8.11 7.93 -10.41
N ASP A 92 8.77 7.07 -9.64
CA ASP A 92 9.09 5.71 -10.05
C ASP A 92 8.20 4.67 -9.35
N ILE A 93 7.76 4.99 -8.13
CA ILE A 93 7.03 4.04 -7.27
C ILE A 93 5.91 4.76 -6.54
N LEU A 94 4.73 4.14 -6.52
CA LEU A 94 3.59 4.50 -5.69
C LEU A 94 3.32 3.38 -4.67
N LEU A 95 3.36 3.72 -3.39
CA LEU A 95 2.86 2.88 -2.30
C LEU A 95 1.55 3.48 -1.80
N ALA A 96 0.44 2.78 -1.97
CA ALA A 96 -0.86 3.22 -1.51
C ALA A 96 -1.32 2.37 -0.32
N HIS A 97 -1.70 3.01 0.78
CA HIS A 97 -2.14 2.30 1.99
C HIS A 97 -3.38 1.44 1.76
N ASN A 98 -4.14 1.65 0.67
CA ASN A 98 -5.13 0.70 0.22
C ASN A 98 -5.29 0.70 -1.30
N ASP A 99 -5.96 -0.32 -1.81
CA ASP A 99 -6.16 -0.52 -3.25
C ASP A 99 -7.13 0.48 -3.87
N ASP A 100 -8.11 0.99 -3.13
CA ASP A 100 -9.02 2.01 -3.67
C ASP A 100 -8.27 3.29 -4.04
N MET A 101 -7.34 3.75 -3.19
CA MET A 101 -6.47 4.88 -3.54
C MET A 101 -5.53 4.55 -4.70
N ALA A 102 -4.97 3.33 -4.76
CA ALA A 102 -4.13 2.89 -5.87
C ALA A 102 -4.91 2.91 -7.20
N LEU A 103 -6.14 2.39 -7.20
CA LEU A 103 -7.02 2.40 -8.38
C LEU A 103 -7.40 3.83 -8.80
N GLY A 104 -7.58 4.75 -7.85
CA GLY A 104 -7.76 6.17 -8.15
C GLY A 104 -6.52 6.79 -8.78
N ALA A 105 -5.35 6.47 -8.24
CA ALA A 105 -4.06 6.96 -8.75
C ALA A 105 -3.78 6.48 -10.19
N ILE A 106 -4.15 5.24 -10.53
CA ILE A 106 -4.05 4.68 -11.88
C ILE A 106 -4.75 5.57 -12.89
N GLU A 107 -5.93 6.10 -12.58
CA GLU A 107 -6.67 6.99 -13.47
C GLU A 107 -5.90 8.31 -13.72
N SER A 108 -5.28 8.89 -12.69
CA SER A 108 -4.47 10.10 -12.83
C SER A 108 -3.18 9.85 -13.62
N ILE A 109 -2.55 8.69 -13.44
CA ILE A 109 -1.35 8.29 -14.17
C ILE A 109 -1.66 8.16 -15.66
N LYS A 110 -2.75 7.48 -16.01
CA LYS A 110 -3.25 7.36 -17.40
C LYS A 110 -3.59 8.73 -18.00
N ALA A 111 -4.27 9.59 -17.24
CA ALA A 111 -4.62 10.94 -17.68
C ALA A 111 -3.39 11.81 -17.95
N ALA A 112 -2.27 11.55 -17.25
CA ALA A 112 -0.99 12.20 -17.48
C ALA A 112 -0.20 11.59 -18.67
N GLY A 113 -0.76 10.62 -19.39
CA GLY A 113 -0.12 9.97 -20.54
C GLY A 113 1.00 9.00 -20.18
N LYS A 114 0.97 8.44 -18.96
CA LYS A 114 1.93 7.44 -18.49
C LYS A 114 1.25 6.08 -18.38
N ASP A 115 2.05 5.03 -18.46
CA ASP A 115 1.59 3.65 -18.34
C ASP A 115 1.74 3.20 -16.87
N PRO A 116 0.60 3.06 -16.10
CA PRO A 116 0.66 2.54 -14.75
C PRO A 116 1.16 1.10 -14.74
N GLY A 117 1.88 0.71 -13.70
CA GLY A 117 2.49 -0.62 -13.60
C GLY A 117 3.80 -0.77 -14.39
N GLU A 118 4.03 0.03 -15.43
CA GLU A 118 5.26 0.05 -16.22
C GLU A 118 6.13 1.28 -15.92
N ASP A 119 5.59 2.49 -16.14
CA ASP A 119 6.31 3.74 -15.85
C ASP A 119 6.42 4.00 -14.35
N ILE A 120 5.39 3.58 -13.60
CA ILE A 120 5.30 3.74 -12.15
C ILE A 120 4.93 2.39 -11.53
N ILE A 121 5.78 1.84 -10.70
CA ILE A 121 5.50 0.63 -9.92
C ILE A 121 4.42 0.97 -8.88
N ILE A 122 3.32 0.22 -8.85
CA ILE A 122 2.17 0.48 -7.99
C ILE A 122 1.91 -0.70 -7.06
N VAL A 123 1.96 -0.45 -5.75
CA VAL A 123 1.68 -1.44 -4.71
C VAL A 123 0.59 -0.90 -3.80
N GLY A 124 -0.45 -1.70 -3.60
CA GLY A 124 -1.56 -1.40 -2.70
C GLY A 124 -1.70 -2.40 -1.56
N CYS A 125 -2.80 -2.31 -0.86
CA CYS A 125 -3.18 -3.21 0.24
C CYS A 125 -4.70 -3.40 0.24
N ASP A 126 -5.19 -4.54 0.68
CA ASP A 126 -6.53 -5.07 0.93
C ASP A 126 -6.88 -6.28 0.05
N ALA A 127 -6.32 -6.38 -1.16
CA ALA A 127 -6.52 -7.46 -2.13
C ALA A 127 -8.00 -7.73 -2.52
N PRO A 128 -8.83 -6.70 -2.84
CA PRO A 128 -10.15 -6.92 -3.42
C PRO A 128 -10.02 -7.40 -4.88
N LYS A 129 -11.11 -7.97 -5.40
CA LYS A 129 -11.15 -8.45 -6.80
C LYS A 129 -10.70 -7.37 -7.80
N THR A 130 -11.08 -6.12 -7.59
CA THR A 130 -10.72 -4.99 -8.47
C THR A 130 -9.22 -4.73 -8.55
N ALA A 131 -8.46 -4.98 -7.48
CA ALA A 131 -7.01 -4.91 -7.50
C ALA A 131 -6.40 -6.04 -8.32
N PHE A 132 -6.93 -7.27 -8.20
CA PHE A 132 -6.51 -8.38 -9.06
C PHE A 132 -6.80 -8.12 -10.53
N ASP A 133 -7.96 -7.53 -10.84
CA ASP A 133 -8.29 -7.16 -12.22
C ASP A 133 -7.29 -6.14 -12.78
N ALA A 134 -6.85 -5.15 -11.98
CA ALA A 134 -5.82 -4.18 -12.37
C ALA A 134 -4.42 -4.82 -12.53
N ILE A 135 -4.06 -5.78 -11.67
CA ILE A 135 -2.79 -6.52 -11.81
C ILE A 135 -2.80 -7.37 -13.09
N ILE A 136 -3.90 -8.05 -13.39
CA ILE A 136 -4.04 -8.85 -14.62
C ILE A 136 -3.97 -7.95 -15.87
N ALA A 137 -4.52 -6.74 -15.80
CA ALA A 137 -4.44 -5.75 -16.87
C ALA A 137 -3.04 -5.14 -17.05
N GLY A 138 -2.13 -5.31 -16.08
CA GLY A 138 -0.80 -4.71 -16.06
C GLY A 138 -0.76 -3.29 -15.48
N ASP A 139 -1.89 -2.77 -15.01
CA ASP A 139 -2.01 -1.42 -14.47
C ASP A 139 -1.50 -1.29 -13.02
N MET A 140 -1.28 -2.41 -12.32
CA MET A 140 -0.83 -2.49 -10.95
C MET A 140 0.14 -3.67 -10.77
N ASN A 141 1.11 -3.56 -9.88
CA ASN A 141 2.15 -4.58 -9.75
C ASN A 141 1.90 -5.57 -8.61
N ALA A 142 1.35 -5.10 -7.49
CA ALA A 142 1.03 -5.96 -6.35
C ALA A 142 -0.02 -5.35 -5.42
N THR A 143 -0.67 -6.22 -4.66
CA THR A 143 -1.46 -5.86 -3.49
C THR A 143 -1.11 -6.79 -2.33
N ILE A 144 -1.12 -6.26 -1.12
CA ILE A 144 -0.92 -7.02 0.12
C ILE A 144 -2.30 -7.32 0.72
N GLU A 145 -2.54 -8.57 1.09
CA GLU A 145 -3.81 -8.95 1.71
C GLU A 145 -3.96 -8.32 3.11
N CYS A 146 -5.10 -7.68 3.34
CA CYS A 146 -5.63 -7.36 4.66
C CYS A 146 -6.90 -8.17 4.87
N THR A 147 -6.77 -9.33 5.54
CA THR A 147 -7.90 -10.25 5.67
C THR A 147 -8.97 -9.73 6.65
N PRO A 148 -10.27 -9.69 6.27
CA PRO A 148 -11.36 -9.39 7.18
C PRO A 148 -11.89 -10.62 7.91
N LEU A 149 -11.31 -11.82 7.71
CA LEU A 149 -11.85 -13.10 8.14
C LEU A 149 -11.54 -13.44 9.62
N TYR A 150 -11.83 -12.49 10.52
CA TYR A 150 -11.62 -12.67 11.97
C TYR A 150 -12.77 -13.41 12.68
N GLY A 151 -13.92 -13.60 12.03
CA GLY A 151 -15.11 -14.19 12.63
C GLY A 151 -14.86 -15.48 13.41
N PRO A 152 -14.22 -16.51 12.83
CA PRO A 152 -13.93 -17.77 13.53
C PRO A 152 -13.07 -17.57 14.80
N PHE A 153 -12.09 -16.70 14.76
CA PHE A 153 -11.22 -16.40 15.90
C PHE A 153 -11.98 -15.67 17.02
N VAL A 154 -12.86 -14.73 16.65
CA VAL A 154 -13.69 -14.01 17.61
C VAL A 154 -14.66 -14.96 18.29
N VAL A 155 -15.30 -15.86 17.55
CA VAL A 155 -16.21 -16.88 18.10
C VAL A 155 -15.46 -17.80 19.06
N ALA A 156 -14.31 -18.33 18.67
CA ALA A 156 -13.51 -19.20 19.53
C ALA A 156 -13.06 -18.49 20.83
N ALA A 157 -12.73 -17.22 20.74
CA ALA A 157 -12.39 -16.43 21.92
C ALA A 157 -13.59 -16.21 22.85
N LEU A 158 -14.77 -15.94 22.28
CA LEU A 158 -16.00 -15.80 23.06
C LEU A 158 -16.38 -17.11 23.77
N GLU A 159 -16.23 -18.25 23.10
CA GLU A 159 -16.47 -19.57 23.70
C GLU A 159 -15.55 -19.81 24.91
N LYS A 160 -14.26 -19.52 24.79
CA LYS A 160 -13.30 -19.60 25.91
C LYS A 160 -13.67 -18.67 27.06
N LEU A 161 -14.04 -17.41 26.76
CA LEU A 161 -14.47 -16.45 27.78
C LEU A 161 -15.72 -16.93 28.55
N ILE A 162 -16.69 -17.48 27.83
CA ILE A 162 -17.92 -18.03 28.44
C ILE A 162 -17.59 -19.24 29.30
N ALA A 163 -16.63 -20.09 28.90
CA ALA A 163 -16.14 -21.21 29.66
C ALA A 163 -15.27 -20.83 30.87
N GLY A 164 -14.91 -19.55 31.02
CA GLY A 164 -14.00 -19.08 32.07
C GLY A 164 -12.55 -19.51 31.86
N GLU A 165 -12.17 -19.84 30.62
CA GLU A 165 -10.80 -20.19 30.23
C GLU A 165 -9.94 -18.95 29.99
N ALA A 166 -8.64 -19.07 30.29
CA ALA A 166 -7.68 -18.00 29.99
C ALA A 166 -7.53 -17.84 28.45
N MET A 167 -7.41 -16.58 28.02
CA MET A 167 -7.04 -16.27 26.65
C MET A 167 -5.53 -16.06 26.60
N ASP A 168 -4.85 -16.90 25.82
CA ASP A 168 -3.42 -16.75 25.52
C ASP A 168 -3.20 -15.62 24.50
#